data_afcef2acc3797a6c74554771ce93a263
#
_entry.id   afcef2acc3797a6c74554771ce93a263
#
_cell.length_a   1.000
_cell.length_b   1.000
_cell.length_c   1.000
_cell.angle_alpha   90.00
_cell.angle_beta   90.00
_cell.angle_gamma   90.00
#
_symmetry.space_group_name_H-M   'P 1'
#
loop_
_entity.id
_entity.type
_entity.pdbx_description
1 polymer ?
#
loop_
_entity_poly.entity_id
_entity_poly.type
_entity_poly.pdbx_seq_one_letter_code
_entity_poly.pdbx_strand_id
1 'polypeptide(L)'
;MRGIVLMFLYINILFYFFVCDAQNQEDYTYKWPTIGISVLVRNKAHALPYFFSCLQKLDYPTDRIYIWIHTDFNQDGSKEVIDKWVKRHASVYRGIYFTSNHTSGPLHSDEKKATAWTPKHYEHVINLRESALNFARKMWADYIFIIDADVYLTYPKTLKALVDKNVTIVAPMLVSDGMYSNFWGGMTKDYYYERADDYKDILEREKTGCFEVPMVHTAVLIDLRLASTDLLTYNPKLLTHYKGPHDDIIVFALNYIPLHVCNDFEYGYVQVPLEDTLDPEDDYEQLLNVKLKAISRGTPIPLDAAMENEVQYPPPWKYKCDEIYMINLERRTERRHLMDRSFKDLGMDVKLFQAIDGTINLKDPNQLIKLMPNYEDPYHKRPMKAGEVGCFLSHYYIWKEKKYGTTLILEDDIHFIPYFRDSFLTVMQDIENREWDIVYIGRKILNKFEPPVSKHLVKPMYTYWTLGYLISQSGARKLLAADPLSKMLPVDEFLPIMFNRHPNATWKGFFPKRDLIAFSASPLLVHPTHYTGQQGYVSDTEDSAVLPTTPPLSKILVI
;
A
#
# COMPACT_ATOMS: atom_id res chain seq x y z
N MET A 1 -39.29 -64.60 -10.64
CA MET A 1 -38.49 -64.44 -9.43
C MET A 1 -36.97 -64.65 -9.61
N ARG A 2 -36.50 -65.66 -10.41
CA ARG A 2 -35.03 -65.86 -10.58
C ARG A 2 -34.27 -64.69 -11.28
N GLY A 3 -34.92 -63.99 -12.19
CA GLY A 3 -34.24 -62.85 -12.90
C GLY A 3 -34.01 -61.56 -12.05
N ILE A 4 -34.91 -61.34 -11.07
CA ILE A 4 -34.81 -60.14 -10.19
C ILE A 4 -33.70 -60.33 -9.14
N VAL A 5 -33.51 -61.53 -8.66
CA VAL A 5 -32.44 -61.86 -7.66
C VAL A 5 -31.04 -61.76 -8.31
N LEU A 6 -30.91 -62.23 -9.57
CA LEU A 6 -29.64 -62.05 -10.32
C LEU A 6 -29.30 -60.58 -10.60
N MET A 7 -30.30 -59.76 -10.89
CA MET A 7 -30.10 -58.31 -11.13
C MET A 7 -29.68 -57.57 -9.85
N PHE A 8 -30.28 -57.95 -8.70
CA PHE A 8 -29.87 -57.39 -7.40
C PHE A 8 -28.46 -57.86 -6.96
N LEU A 9 -28.08 -59.09 -7.25
CA LEU A 9 -26.72 -59.56 -7.04
C LEU A 9 -25.70 -58.85 -7.93
N TYR A 10 -26.02 -58.63 -9.20
CA TYR A 10 -25.15 -57.92 -10.13
C TYR A 10 -24.98 -56.41 -9.78
N ILE A 11 -26.05 -55.76 -9.32
CA ILE A 11 -26.01 -54.36 -8.86
C ILE A 11 -25.22 -54.27 -7.55
N ASN A 12 -25.36 -55.19 -6.62
CA ASN A 12 -24.56 -55.17 -5.39
C ASN A 12 -23.08 -55.50 -5.64
N ILE A 13 -22.75 -56.36 -6.57
CA ILE A 13 -21.37 -56.66 -6.96
C ILE A 13 -20.75 -55.44 -7.68
N LEU A 14 -21.48 -54.76 -8.58
CA LEU A 14 -21.02 -53.52 -9.20
C LEU A 14 -20.86 -52.39 -8.17
N PHE A 15 -21.78 -52.27 -7.21
CA PHE A 15 -21.66 -51.29 -6.12
C PHE A 15 -20.47 -51.61 -5.20
N TYR A 16 -20.19 -52.87 -4.93
CA TYR A 16 -19.03 -53.30 -4.14
C TYR A 16 -17.70 -53.02 -4.89
N PHE A 17 -17.65 -53.27 -6.21
CA PHE A 17 -16.50 -52.90 -7.04
C PHE A 17 -16.31 -51.39 -7.11
N PHE A 18 -17.39 -50.60 -7.28
CA PHE A 18 -17.31 -49.14 -7.28
C PHE A 18 -16.91 -48.57 -5.90
N VAL A 19 -17.37 -49.12 -4.80
CA VAL A 19 -17.00 -48.71 -3.44
C VAL A 19 -15.58 -49.16 -3.10
N CYS A 20 -15.14 -50.34 -3.55
CA CYS A 20 -13.75 -50.79 -3.38
C CYS A 20 -12.76 -50.00 -4.27
N ASP A 21 -13.13 -49.63 -5.49
CA ASP A 21 -12.29 -48.77 -6.32
C ASP A 21 -12.22 -47.32 -5.75
N ALA A 22 -13.30 -46.82 -5.12
CA ALA A 22 -13.28 -45.55 -4.43
C ALA A 22 -12.48 -45.55 -3.12
N GLN A 23 -12.29 -46.72 -2.49
CA GLN A 23 -11.48 -46.84 -1.27
C GLN A 23 -10.01 -47.19 -1.52
N ASN A 24 -9.65 -47.59 -2.75
CA ASN A 24 -8.27 -47.92 -3.14
C ASN A 24 -7.63 -46.93 -4.12
N GLN A 25 -8.13 -45.72 -4.24
CA GLN A 25 -7.29 -44.64 -4.72
C GLN A 25 -6.33 -44.33 -3.58
N GLU A 26 -5.20 -45.03 -3.54
CA GLU A 26 -4.06 -44.60 -2.74
C GLU A 26 -3.81 -43.12 -3.10
N ASP A 27 -3.91 -42.28 -2.10
CA ASP A 27 -3.64 -40.83 -2.26
C ASP A 27 -2.13 -40.66 -2.45
N TYR A 28 -1.68 -40.67 -3.72
CA TYR A 28 -0.31 -40.43 -4.10
C TYR A 28 0.06 -38.94 -4.07
N THR A 29 -0.79 -38.06 -3.51
CA THR A 29 -0.47 -36.66 -3.35
C THR A 29 0.61 -36.46 -2.28
N TYR A 30 1.76 -35.94 -2.69
CA TYR A 30 2.82 -35.59 -1.75
C TYR A 30 2.36 -34.46 -0.83
N LYS A 31 2.63 -34.62 0.45
CA LYS A 31 2.43 -33.52 1.40
C LYS A 31 3.43 -32.39 1.12
N TRP A 32 3.02 -31.16 1.31
CA TRP A 32 3.93 -30.03 1.28
C TRP A 32 5.10 -30.24 2.27
N PRO A 33 6.33 -29.78 1.92
CA PRO A 33 7.48 -29.89 2.81
C PRO A 33 7.27 -29.13 4.12
N THR A 34 8.02 -29.49 5.15
CA THR A 34 8.03 -28.77 6.42
C THR A 34 8.87 -27.51 6.31
N ILE A 35 8.37 -26.41 6.88
CA ILE A 35 9.09 -25.13 6.91
C ILE A 35 9.26 -24.65 8.34
N GLY A 36 10.50 -24.35 8.73
CA GLY A 36 10.80 -23.58 9.93
C GLY A 36 10.78 -22.10 9.59
N ILE A 37 9.84 -21.32 10.16
CA ILE A 37 9.84 -19.85 10.02
C ILE A 37 10.60 -19.27 11.20
N SER A 38 11.64 -18.49 10.92
CA SER A 38 12.47 -17.82 11.95
C SER A 38 12.27 -16.32 11.90
N VAL A 39 11.94 -15.72 13.05
CA VAL A 39 11.68 -14.29 13.20
C VAL A 39 12.53 -13.73 14.34
N LEU A 40 13.35 -12.74 14.05
CA LEU A 40 14.04 -11.91 15.04
C LEU A 40 13.29 -10.61 15.23
N VAL A 41 13.09 -10.21 16.48
CA VAL A 41 12.30 -9.02 16.81
C VAL A 41 13.08 -8.14 17.79
N ARG A 42 13.20 -6.85 17.44
CA ARG A 42 13.65 -5.80 18.34
C ARG A 42 12.93 -4.50 18.02
N ASN A 43 12.19 -3.93 18.97
CA ASN A 43 11.48 -2.65 18.85
C ASN A 43 10.49 -2.61 17.67
N LYS A 44 9.66 -3.64 17.49
CA LYS A 44 8.70 -3.78 16.39
C LYS A 44 7.24 -3.90 16.85
N ALA A 45 6.91 -3.41 18.07
CA ALA A 45 5.54 -3.48 18.59
C ALA A 45 4.50 -2.91 17.61
N HIS A 46 4.83 -1.85 16.88
CA HIS A 46 3.98 -1.19 15.89
C HIS A 46 3.80 -2.03 14.62
N ALA A 47 4.81 -2.79 14.21
CA ALA A 47 4.84 -3.60 12.98
C ALA A 47 4.21 -4.99 13.17
N LEU A 48 4.42 -5.59 14.34
CA LEU A 48 4.02 -6.97 14.65
C LEU A 48 2.53 -7.29 14.42
N PRO A 49 1.55 -6.41 14.71
CA PRO A 49 0.15 -6.70 14.41
C PRO A 49 -0.09 -6.99 12.92
N TYR A 50 0.55 -6.24 12.05
CA TYR A 50 0.47 -6.40 10.60
C TYR A 50 1.28 -7.60 10.11
N PHE A 51 2.50 -7.78 10.64
CA PHE A 51 3.36 -8.93 10.35
C PHE A 51 2.64 -10.26 10.65
N PHE A 52 2.10 -10.41 11.86
CA PHE A 52 1.39 -11.62 12.24
C PHE A 52 0.09 -11.82 11.45
N SER A 53 -0.60 -10.74 11.10
CA SER A 53 -1.79 -10.81 10.24
C SER A 53 -1.44 -11.31 8.83
N CYS A 54 -0.30 -10.90 8.28
CA CYS A 54 0.21 -11.44 7.01
C CYS A 54 0.58 -12.93 7.15
N LEU A 55 1.28 -13.30 8.22
CA LEU A 55 1.72 -14.67 8.47
C LEU A 55 0.53 -15.65 8.55
N GLN A 56 -0.57 -15.24 9.22
CA GLN A 56 -1.79 -16.02 9.33
C GLN A 56 -2.54 -16.22 8.00
N LYS A 57 -2.34 -15.32 7.04
CA LYS A 57 -2.98 -15.38 5.73
C LYS A 57 -2.19 -16.18 4.69
N LEU A 58 -1.03 -16.71 5.05
CA LEU A 58 -0.28 -17.58 4.16
C LEU A 58 -1.06 -18.87 3.88
N ASP A 59 -1.29 -19.15 2.61
CA ASP A 59 -1.90 -20.41 2.13
C ASP A 59 -0.84 -21.51 2.14
N TYR A 60 -0.53 -22.03 3.33
CA TYR A 60 0.36 -23.16 3.55
C TYR A 60 -0.17 -24.00 4.70
N PRO A 61 -0.08 -25.37 4.66
CA PRO A 61 -0.57 -26.22 5.73
C PRO A 61 0.11 -25.90 7.07
N THR A 62 -0.66 -25.46 8.05
CA THR A 62 -0.11 -25.01 9.35
C THR A 62 0.52 -26.14 10.14
N ASP A 63 0.07 -27.39 9.94
CA ASP A 63 0.67 -28.62 10.51
C ASP A 63 2.05 -28.95 9.90
N ARG A 64 2.48 -28.20 8.87
CA ARG A 64 3.80 -28.29 8.24
C ARG A 64 4.72 -27.13 8.58
N ILE A 65 4.27 -26.18 9.45
CA ILE A 65 5.01 -24.98 9.84
C ILE A 65 5.45 -25.08 11.31
N TYR A 66 6.74 -24.93 11.54
CA TYR A 66 7.32 -24.57 12.83
C TYR A 66 7.64 -23.08 12.85
N ILE A 67 7.37 -22.41 13.94
CA ILE A 67 7.71 -20.98 14.09
C ILE A 67 8.68 -20.84 15.25
N TRP A 68 9.80 -20.19 15.00
CA TRP A 68 10.77 -19.81 16.02
C TRP A 68 10.87 -18.29 16.08
N ILE A 69 10.57 -17.71 17.23
CA ILE A 69 10.61 -16.27 17.47
C ILE A 69 11.60 -15.99 18.59
N HIS A 70 12.48 -15.02 18.38
CA HIS A 70 13.35 -14.52 19.44
C HIS A 70 13.20 -13.01 19.54
N THR A 71 13.11 -12.49 20.79
CA THR A 71 13.08 -11.06 21.07
C THR A 71 13.88 -10.70 22.30
N ASP A 72 14.68 -9.63 22.20
CA ASP A 72 15.45 -9.06 23.30
C ASP A 72 15.78 -7.58 23.02
N PHE A 73 16.44 -6.92 23.97
CA PHE A 73 16.85 -5.51 23.88
C PHE A 73 15.71 -4.55 23.46
N ASN A 74 14.46 -4.86 23.80
CA ASN A 74 13.32 -4.02 23.47
C ASN A 74 13.21 -2.80 24.39
N GLN A 75 12.80 -1.68 23.79
CA GLN A 75 12.41 -0.44 24.46
C GLN A 75 10.90 -0.22 24.42
N ASP A 76 10.18 -1.09 23.69
CA ASP A 76 8.74 -1.01 23.43
C ASP A 76 7.98 -2.27 23.88
N GLY A 77 6.69 -2.37 23.57
CA GLY A 77 5.81 -3.48 23.88
C GLY A 77 5.92 -4.71 22.96
N SER A 78 7.01 -4.89 22.23
CA SER A 78 7.16 -6.00 21.25
C SER A 78 6.92 -7.37 21.89
N LYS A 79 7.50 -7.62 23.07
CA LYS A 79 7.34 -8.89 23.78
C LYS A 79 5.89 -9.18 24.13
N GLU A 80 5.16 -8.19 24.63
CA GLU A 80 3.76 -8.31 25.04
C GLU A 80 2.86 -8.65 23.84
N VAL A 81 3.11 -8.05 22.68
CA VAL A 81 2.40 -8.36 21.43
C VAL A 81 2.67 -9.81 21.00
N ILE A 82 3.94 -10.24 21.05
CA ILE A 82 4.31 -11.63 20.73
C ILE A 82 3.64 -12.62 21.69
N ASP A 83 3.72 -12.38 23.01
CA ASP A 83 3.11 -13.23 24.04
C ASP A 83 1.61 -13.45 23.80
N LYS A 84 0.89 -12.38 23.46
CA LYS A 84 -0.55 -12.44 23.15
C LYS A 84 -0.83 -13.26 21.89
N TRP A 85 -0.04 -13.07 20.84
CA TRP A 85 -0.19 -13.78 19.59
C TRP A 85 0.13 -15.28 19.76
N VAL A 86 1.26 -15.61 20.40
CA VAL A 86 1.68 -16.99 20.66
C VAL A 86 0.63 -17.75 21.47
N LYS A 87 0.10 -17.17 22.55
CA LYS A 87 -0.97 -17.79 23.36
C LYS A 87 -2.21 -18.14 22.54
N ARG A 88 -2.57 -17.29 21.58
CA ARG A 88 -3.76 -17.50 20.74
C ARG A 88 -3.54 -18.58 19.68
N HIS A 89 -2.31 -18.73 19.17
CA HIS A 89 -2.00 -19.56 18.01
C HIS A 89 -1.20 -20.84 18.34
N ALA A 90 -0.94 -21.11 19.60
CA ALA A 90 -0.12 -22.26 20.04
C ALA A 90 -0.60 -23.62 19.48
N SER A 91 -1.90 -23.80 19.25
CA SER A 91 -2.49 -25.02 18.69
C SER A 91 -2.73 -24.98 17.18
N VAL A 92 -2.42 -23.87 16.50
CA VAL A 92 -2.69 -23.70 15.05
C VAL A 92 -1.56 -24.28 14.23
N TYR A 93 -0.33 -24.02 14.62
CA TYR A 93 0.89 -24.44 13.92
C TYR A 93 1.42 -25.76 14.49
N ARG A 94 2.27 -26.43 13.74
CA ARG A 94 2.95 -27.64 14.21
C ARG A 94 3.72 -27.42 15.51
N GLY A 95 4.28 -26.21 15.67
CA GLY A 95 4.89 -25.77 16.91
C GLY A 95 5.31 -24.31 16.85
N ILE A 96 5.14 -23.59 17.96
CA ILE A 96 5.63 -22.22 18.13
C ILE A 96 6.63 -22.23 19.29
N TYR A 97 7.84 -21.79 19.02
CA TYR A 97 8.96 -21.72 19.98
C TYR A 97 9.34 -20.26 20.17
N PHE A 98 8.91 -19.70 21.27
CA PHE A 98 9.19 -18.31 21.60
C PHE A 98 10.23 -18.22 22.74
N THR A 99 11.28 -17.45 22.47
CA THR A 99 12.33 -17.17 23.45
C THR A 99 12.50 -15.67 23.61
N SER A 100 12.72 -15.24 24.85
CA SER A 100 13.04 -13.84 25.16
C SER A 100 14.09 -13.77 26.23
N ASN A 101 15.02 -12.83 26.12
CA ASN A 101 16.00 -12.60 27.17
C ASN A 101 15.51 -11.50 28.11
N HIS A 102 15.10 -11.88 29.32
CA HIS A 102 14.58 -10.93 30.32
C HIS A 102 15.68 -10.14 31.06
N THR A 103 16.94 -10.54 30.95
CA THR A 103 18.06 -9.93 31.65
C THR A 103 18.82 -8.91 30.80
N SER A 104 18.53 -8.85 29.48
CA SER A 104 19.10 -7.84 28.61
C SER A 104 18.48 -6.47 28.92
N GLY A 105 19.33 -5.46 29.06
CA GLY A 105 18.87 -4.08 29.06
C GLY A 105 18.32 -3.68 27.69
N PRO A 106 17.88 -2.43 27.53
CA PRO A 106 17.31 -1.95 26.26
C PRO A 106 18.36 -1.78 25.13
N LEU A 107 19.65 -1.75 25.49
CA LEU A 107 20.77 -1.52 24.57
C LEU A 107 21.90 -2.51 24.82
N HIS A 108 22.66 -2.85 23.79
CA HIS A 108 23.96 -3.50 23.95
C HIS A 108 24.93 -2.57 24.66
N SER A 109 25.93 -3.13 25.32
CA SER A 109 26.83 -2.35 26.20
C SER A 109 27.71 -1.32 25.47
N ASP A 110 27.80 -1.38 24.15
CA ASP A 110 28.52 -0.47 23.26
C ASP A 110 27.58 0.40 22.39
N GLU A 111 26.26 0.22 22.51
CA GLU A 111 25.27 1.04 21.79
C GLU A 111 24.98 2.35 22.55
N LYS A 112 24.80 3.42 21.77
CA LYS A 112 24.26 4.69 22.25
C LYS A 112 22.75 4.81 22.02
N LYS A 113 22.25 4.21 20.92
CA LYS A 113 20.84 4.12 20.56
C LYS A 113 20.60 2.84 19.75
N ALA A 114 19.35 2.38 19.74
CA ALA A 114 18.98 1.09 19.14
C ALA A 114 19.16 1.03 17.60
N THR A 115 19.14 2.17 16.93
CA THR A 115 19.32 2.29 15.47
C THR A 115 20.80 2.24 15.05
N ALA A 116 21.74 2.53 15.97
CA ALA A 116 23.17 2.53 15.68
C ALA A 116 23.78 1.14 15.91
N TRP A 117 23.95 0.38 14.85
CA TRP A 117 24.49 -0.98 14.90
C TRP A 117 25.98 -0.99 15.26
N THR A 118 26.31 -1.65 16.36
CA THR A 118 27.66 -1.78 16.89
C THR A 118 28.22 -3.18 16.62
N PRO A 119 29.54 -3.40 16.78
CA PRO A 119 30.12 -4.74 16.63
C PRO A 119 29.46 -5.80 17.51
N LYS A 120 29.02 -5.47 18.73
CA LYS A 120 28.31 -6.42 19.59
C LYS A 120 26.90 -6.71 19.10
N HIS A 121 26.22 -5.72 18.53
CA HIS A 121 24.93 -5.92 17.90
C HIS A 121 25.05 -6.90 16.71
N TYR A 122 25.96 -6.66 15.78
CA TYR A 122 26.22 -7.58 14.67
C TYR A 122 26.58 -8.99 15.13
N GLU A 123 27.48 -9.14 16.11
CA GLU A 123 27.84 -10.45 16.66
C GLU A 123 26.62 -11.15 17.28
N HIS A 124 25.77 -10.40 17.97
CA HIS A 124 24.54 -10.93 18.55
C HIS A 124 23.55 -11.42 17.48
N VAL A 125 23.29 -10.62 16.44
CA VAL A 125 22.41 -11.01 15.33
C VAL A 125 22.95 -12.24 14.60
N ILE A 126 24.24 -12.30 14.30
CA ILE A 126 24.91 -13.47 13.74
C ILE A 126 24.63 -14.73 14.57
N ASN A 127 24.81 -14.65 15.89
CA ASN A 127 24.55 -15.79 16.78
C ASN A 127 23.07 -16.21 16.81
N LEU A 128 22.15 -15.27 16.68
CA LEU A 128 20.71 -15.56 16.58
C LEU A 128 20.35 -16.20 15.24
N ARG A 129 20.91 -15.73 14.11
CA ARG A 129 20.72 -16.36 12.79
C ARG A 129 21.27 -17.80 12.78
N GLU A 130 22.46 -18.04 13.36
CA GLU A 130 23.01 -19.38 13.56
C GLU A 130 22.08 -20.26 14.42
N SER A 131 21.52 -19.70 15.48
CA SER A 131 20.59 -20.42 16.36
C SER A 131 19.30 -20.80 15.62
N ALA A 132 18.81 -19.93 14.74
CA ALA A 132 17.65 -20.21 13.89
C ALA A 132 17.92 -21.34 12.89
N LEU A 133 19.07 -21.32 12.20
CA LEU A 133 19.51 -22.40 11.32
C LEU A 133 19.58 -23.75 12.06
N ASN A 134 20.25 -23.74 13.22
CA ASN A 134 20.41 -24.92 14.05
C ASN A 134 19.07 -25.42 14.61
N PHE A 135 18.13 -24.53 14.94
CA PHE A 135 16.78 -24.90 15.32
C PHE A 135 16.08 -25.66 14.19
N ALA A 136 16.05 -25.10 12.97
CA ALA A 136 15.39 -25.73 11.83
C ALA A 136 16.00 -27.11 11.52
N ARG A 137 17.33 -27.23 11.56
CA ARG A 137 18.03 -28.53 11.39
C ARG A 137 17.64 -29.54 12.47
N LYS A 138 17.59 -29.15 13.74
CA LYS A 138 17.16 -29.99 14.88
C LYS A 138 15.71 -30.46 14.75
N MET A 139 14.85 -29.61 14.19
CA MET A 139 13.45 -29.95 13.94
C MET A 139 13.24 -30.79 12.67
N TRP A 140 14.30 -31.12 11.96
CA TRP A 140 14.24 -31.82 10.66
C TRP A 140 13.29 -31.14 9.68
N ALA A 141 13.32 -29.80 9.68
CA ALA A 141 12.55 -29.04 8.71
C ALA A 141 13.18 -29.18 7.32
N ASP A 142 12.36 -29.37 6.30
CA ASP A 142 12.80 -29.45 4.91
C ASP A 142 13.35 -28.11 4.42
N TYR A 143 12.76 -27.03 4.90
CA TYR A 143 13.15 -25.64 4.60
C TYR A 143 13.23 -24.80 5.86
N ILE A 144 14.04 -23.73 5.81
CA ILE A 144 13.94 -22.61 6.74
C ILE A 144 13.57 -21.34 5.96
N PHE A 145 12.57 -20.61 6.45
CA PHE A 145 12.20 -19.29 5.97
C PHE A 145 12.59 -18.25 7.02
N ILE A 146 13.67 -17.55 6.76
CA ILE A 146 14.16 -16.47 7.63
C ILE A 146 13.48 -15.20 7.18
N ILE A 147 12.74 -14.55 8.08
CA ILE A 147 11.95 -13.37 7.77
C ILE A 147 12.05 -12.34 8.90
N ASP A 148 12.25 -11.07 8.55
CA ASP A 148 12.30 -9.97 9.50
C ASP A 148 10.88 -9.49 9.86
N ALA A 149 10.71 -8.94 11.07
CA ALA A 149 9.41 -8.61 11.66
C ALA A 149 8.73 -7.37 11.05
N ASP A 150 9.37 -6.71 10.09
CA ASP A 150 8.87 -5.56 9.30
C ASP A 150 8.62 -5.90 7.82
N VAL A 151 8.45 -7.19 7.53
CA VAL A 151 8.05 -7.71 6.22
C VAL A 151 6.55 -8.03 6.22
N TYR A 152 5.85 -7.59 5.19
CA TYR A 152 4.41 -7.77 5.06
C TYR A 152 4.07 -8.55 3.80
N LEU A 153 3.96 -9.88 3.91
CA LEU A 153 3.63 -10.77 2.80
C LEU A 153 2.13 -10.69 2.49
N THR A 154 1.78 -9.99 1.43
CA THR A 154 0.38 -9.82 1.00
C THR A 154 -0.07 -10.86 -0.01
N TYR A 155 0.84 -11.59 -0.64
CA TYR A 155 0.52 -12.70 -1.53
C TYR A 155 0.39 -14.01 -0.73
N PRO A 156 -0.82 -14.58 -0.58
CA PRO A 156 -1.01 -15.73 0.30
C PRO A 156 -0.21 -16.98 -0.09
N LYS A 157 0.03 -17.18 -1.38
CA LYS A 157 0.74 -18.37 -1.90
C LYS A 157 2.27 -18.21 -1.92
N THR A 158 2.83 -17.22 -1.22
CA THR A 158 4.28 -16.94 -1.24
C THR A 158 5.12 -18.18 -0.94
N LEU A 159 4.87 -18.89 0.14
CA LEU A 159 5.66 -20.07 0.51
C LEU A 159 5.57 -21.18 -0.55
N LYS A 160 4.37 -21.45 -1.07
CA LYS A 160 4.19 -22.44 -2.16
C LYS A 160 4.96 -22.04 -3.41
N ALA A 161 4.81 -20.79 -3.82
CA ALA A 161 5.49 -20.26 -5.01
C ALA A 161 7.03 -20.32 -4.90
N LEU A 162 7.59 -20.07 -3.71
CA LEU A 162 9.03 -20.16 -3.49
C LEU A 162 9.51 -21.61 -3.45
N VAL A 163 8.78 -22.52 -2.79
CA VAL A 163 9.09 -23.97 -2.78
C VAL A 163 9.08 -24.54 -4.20
N ASP A 164 8.12 -24.15 -5.03
CA ASP A 164 7.98 -24.61 -6.41
C ASP A 164 9.14 -24.16 -7.33
N LYS A 165 9.93 -23.17 -6.92
CA LYS A 165 11.14 -22.75 -7.68
C LYS A 165 12.23 -23.83 -7.68
N ASN A 166 12.25 -24.69 -6.67
CA ASN A 166 13.20 -25.80 -6.56
C ASN A 166 14.67 -25.37 -6.72
N VAL A 167 15.03 -24.24 -6.07
CA VAL A 167 16.39 -23.72 -5.98
C VAL A 167 16.84 -23.69 -4.52
N THR A 168 18.15 -23.68 -4.29
CA THR A 168 18.72 -23.84 -2.94
C THR A 168 18.36 -22.69 -2.02
N ILE A 169 18.50 -21.45 -2.49
CA ILE A 169 18.20 -20.23 -1.72
C ILE A 169 17.41 -19.29 -2.60
N VAL A 170 16.24 -18.85 -2.11
CA VAL A 170 15.34 -17.98 -2.85
C VAL A 170 14.68 -16.95 -1.95
N ALA A 171 14.60 -15.72 -2.43
CA ALA A 171 13.88 -14.63 -1.77
C ALA A 171 12.71 -14.16 -2.65
N PRO A 172 11.55 -13.84 -2.05
CA PRO A 172 10.52 -13.08 -2.73
C PRO A 172 10.99 -11.62 -2.85
N MET A 173 10.91 -11.02 -4.03
CA MET A 173 11.18 -9.58 -4.14
C MET A 173 10.10 -8.79 -3.41
N LEU A 174 10.51 -7.90 -2.54
CA LEU A 174 9.62 -7.07 -1.72
C LEU A 174 9.61 -5.63 -2.22
N VAL A 175 8.43 -5.03 -2.23
CA VAL A 175 8.24 -3.62 -2.57
C VAL A 175 8.53 -2.74 -1.36
N SER A 176 9.25 -1.64 -1.58
CA SER A 176 9.51 -0.64 -0.56
C SER A 176 9.34 0.77 -1.11
N ASP A 177 9.72 1.78 -0.35
CA ASP A 177 9.79 3.15 -0.87
C ASP A 177 11.06 3.37 -1.68
N GLY A 178 10.95 4.20 -2.72
CA GLY A 178 12.06 4.51 -3.62
C GLY A 178 12.61 3.29 -4.37
N MET A 179 13.92 3.15 -4.35
CA MET A 179 14.67 2.09 -5.07
C MET A 179 15.18 0.97 -4.12
N TYR A 180 14.68 0.92 -2.90
CA TYR A 180 15.06 -0.12 -1.94
C TYR A 180 14.24 -1.41 -2.17
N SER A 181 14.88 -2.56 -1.97
CA SER A 181 14.28 -3.89 -1.91
C SER A 181 15.20 -4.83 -1.10
N ASN A 182 14.80 -6.07 -0.94
CA ASN A 182 15.51 -7.09 -0.17
C ASN A 182 16.55 -7.89 -0.99
N PHE A 183 17.12 -7.27 -2.02
CA PHE A 183 18.21 -7.86 -2.80
C PHE A 183 19.17 -6.77 -3.31
N TRP A 184 20.39 -7.20 -3.64
CA TRP A 184 21.38 -6.35 -4.32
C TRP A 184 21.54 -6.83 -5.76
N GLY A 185 21.66 -5.90 -6.70
CA GLY A 185 21.96 -6.20 -8.10
C GLY A 185 23.45 -6.46 -8.35
N GLY A 186 24.31 -5.93 -7.48
CA GLY A 186 25.75 -6.08 -7.53
C GLY A 186 26.39 -5.89 -6.16
N MET A 187 27.64 -6.30 -6.00
CA MET A 187 28.47 -6.06 -4.83
C MET A 187 29.89 -5.77 -5.23
N THR A 188 30.48 -4.68 -4.71
CA THR A 188 31.87 -4.32 -4.97
C THR A 188 32.86 -5.29 -4.30
N LYS A 189 34.14 -5.22 -4.65
CA LYS A 189 35.20 -6.02 -4.01
C LYS A 189 35.40 -5.70 -2.53
N ASP A 190 34.97 -4.51 -2.11
CA ASP A 190 35.02 -4.03 -0.73
C ASP A 190 33.70 -4.26 0.03
N TYR A 191 32.82 -5.12 -0.51
CA TYR A 191 31.52 -5.53 0.07
C TYR A 191 30.48 -4.42 0.15
N TYR A 192 30.56 -3.39 -0.71
CA TYR A 192 29.53 -2.35 -0.78
C TYR A 192 28.47 -2.70 -1.83
N TYR A 193 27.26 -2.22 -1.56
CA TYR A 193 26.14 -2.31 -2.49
C TYR A 193 26.46 -1.68 -3.85
N GLU A 194 26.12 -2.39 -4.91
CA GLU A 194 26.19 -1.92 -6.28
C GLU A 194 24.88 -2.26 -7.01
N ARG A 195 24.46 -1.40 -7.93
CA ARG A 195 23.31 -1.64 -8.79
C ARG A 195 23.78 -2.18 -10.13
N ALA A 196 23.24 -3.34 -10.53
CA ALA A 196 23.37 -3.84 -11.89
C ALA A 196 22.51 -3.00 -12.86
N ASP A 197 22.83 -3.05 -14.15
CA ASP A 197 22.13 -2.28 -15.18
C ASP A 197 20.63 -2.62 -15.23
N ASP A 198 20.26 -3.88 -14.97
CA ASP A 198 18.87 -4.37 -14.98
C ASP A 198 18.19 -4.35 -13.60
N TYR A 199 18.84 -3.78 -12.57
CA TYR A 199 18.24 -3.70 -11.23
C TYR A 199 16.88 -3.02 -11.24
N LYS A 200 16.75 -1.90 -11.97
CA LYS A 200 15.50 -1.15 -12.07
C LYS A 200 14.42 -1.94 -12.78
N ASP A 201 14.75 -2.61 -13.88
CA ASP A 201 13.82 -3.41 -14.67
C ASP A 201 13.24 -4.58 -13.85
N ILE A 202 14.09 -5.20 -12.99
CA ILE A 202 13.68 -6.24 -12.06
C ILE A 202 12.78 -5.65 -10.98
N LEU A 203 13.17 -4.52 -10.38
CA LEU A 203 12.43 -3.87 -9.29
C LEU A 203 11.05 -3.39 -9.74
N GLU A 204 10.95 -2.79 -10.92
CA GLU A 204 9.69 -2.28 -11.51
C GLU A 204 8.89 -3.40 -12.20
N ARG A 205 9.40 -4.63 -12.22
CA ARG A 205 8.80 -5.80 -12.85
C ARG A 205 8.59 -5.66 -14.37
N GLU A 206 9.41 -4.85 -15.02
CA GLU A 206 9.53 -4.83 -16.48
C GLU A 206 10.17 -6.14 -16.95
N LYS A 207 11.08 -6.70 -16.14
CA LYS A 207 11.67 -8.02 -16.30
C LYS A 207 11.20 -8.92 -15.16
N THR A 208 10.44 -9.97 -15.47
CA THR A 208 9.81 -10.88 -14.48
C THR A 208 10.45 -12.26 -14.52
N GLY A 209 10.55 -12.92 -13.36
CA GLY A 209 11.12 -14.26 -13.21
C GLY A 209 11.87 -14.45 -11.89
N CYS A 210 12.79 -15.40 -11.87
CA CYS A 210 13.76 -15.57 -10.79
C CYS A 210 15.15 -15.31 -11.33
N PHE A 211 15.91 -14.49 -10.64
CA PHE A 211 17.23 -14.01 -11.06
C PHE A 211 18.27 -14.38 -10.01
N GLU A 212 19.42 -14.87 -10.47
CA GLU A 212 20.59 -15.02 -9.61
C GLU A 212 21.16 -13.64 -9.28
N VAL A 213 21.40 -13.39 -7.99
CA VAL A 213 21.87 -12.10 -7.48
C VAL A 213 22.96 -12.30 -6.42
N PRO A 214 23.85 -11.33 -6.21
CA PRO A 214 24.95 -11.48 -5.25
C PRO A 214 24.48 -11.45 -3.78
N MET A 215 23.29 -10.91 -3.50
CA MET A 215 22.78 -10.74 -2.15
C MET A 215 21.26 -10.81 -2.10
N VAL A 216 20.73 -11.55 -1.14
CA VAL A 216 19.34 -11.51 -0.68
C VAL A 216 19.30 -11.44 0.85
N HIS A 217 18.32 -10.73 1.40
CA HIS A 217 18.18 -10.57 2.84
C HIS A 217 16.70 -10.42 3.24
N THR A 218 16.42 -10.25 4.52
CA THR A 218 15.12 -9.83 5.09
C THR A 218 14.00 -10.87 4.97
N ALA A 219 13.88 -11.58 3.84
CA ALA A 219 12.95 -12.70 3.65
C ALA A 219 13.58 -13.72 2.70
N VAL A 220 14.02 -14.86 3.23
CA VAL A 220 14.81 -15.84 2.48
C VAL A 220 14.38 -17.26 2.82
N LEU A 221 14.01 -18.04 1.81
CA LEU A 221 13.72 -19.48 1.92
C LEU A 221 14.96 -20.29 1.50
N ILE A 222 15.36 -21.22 2.36
CA ILE A 222 16.56 -22.07 2.19
C ILE A 222 16.12 -23.53 2.22
N ASP A 223 16.47 -24.30 1.20
CA ASP A 223 16.25 -25.74 1.14
C ASP A 223 17.32 -26.49 1.96
N LEU A 224 16.93 -27.02 3.12
CA LEU A 224 17.84 -27.74 4.03
C LEU A 224 18.02 -29.23 3.67
N ARG A 225 17.33 -29.74 2.65
CA ARG A 225 17.48 -31.13 2.18
C ARG A 225 18.71 -31.34 1.30
N LEU A 226 19.33 -30.24 0.86
CA LEU A 226 20.48 -30.26 -0.03
C LEU A 226 21.78 -30.24 0.76
N ALA A 227 22.69 -31.17 0.48
CA ALA A 227 24.00 -31.27 1.14
C ALA A 227 24.82 -29.97 1.05
N SER A 228 24.62 -29.14 0.02
CA SER A 228 25.27 -27.84 -0.11
C SER A 228 24.94 -26.89 1.03
N THR A 229 23.80 -27.07 1.71
CA THR A 229 23.38 -26.22 2.83
C THR A 229 23.82 -26.73 4.21
N ASP A 230 24.46 -27.89 4.31
CA ASP A 230 24.96 -28.43 5.57
C ASP A 230 26.03 -27.53 6.20
N LEU A 231 26.86 -26.88 5.35
CA LEU A 231 27.93 -25.97 5.75
C LEU A 231 27.51 -24.49 5.74
N LEU A 232 26.26 -24.20 5.37
CA LEU A 232 25.75 -22.82 5.38
C LEU A 232 25.80 -22.22 6.79
N THR A 233 26.39 -21.03 6.91
CA THR A 233 26.61 -20.37 8.20
C THR A 233 26.52 -18.85 8.08
N TYR A 234 26.11 -18.19 9.16
CA TYR A 234 26.24 -16.75 9.37
C TYR A 234 27.52 -16.38 10.13
N ASN A 235 28.29 -17.37 10.63
CA ASN A 235 29.48 -17.11 11.44
C ASN A 235 30.72 -16.92 10.56
N PRO A 236 31.29 -15.70 10.47
CA PRO A 236 32.46 -15.43 9.64
C PRO A 236 33.68 -16.27 10.01
N LYS A 237 33.79 -16.75 11.25
CA LYS A 237 34.91 -17.59 11.71
C LYS A 237 34.90 -18.99 11.09
N LEU A 238 33.76 -19.43 10.58
CA LEU A 238 33.62 -20.74 9.90
C LEU A 238 33.89 -20.66 8.39
N LEU A 239 33.94 -19.47 7.81
CA LEU A 239 34.27 -19.25 6.39
C LEU A 239 35.77 -18.93 6.26
N THR A 240 36.59 -19.94 5.96
CA THR A 240 38.08 -19.83 5.94
C THR A 240 38.61 -18.76 5.00
N HIS A 241 37.83 -18.40 3.98
CA HIS A 241 38.24 -17.42 2.94
C HIS A 241 37.66 -16.02 3.22
N TYR A 242 36.80 -15.87 4.23
CA TYR A 242 36.14 -14.61 4.52
C TYR A 242 37.08 -13.64 5.22
N LYS A 243 37.17 -12.41 4.69
CA LYS A 243 37.96 -11.31 5.26
C LYS A 243 37.15 -10.00 5.33
N GLY A 244 35.83 -10.10 5.10
CA GLY A 244 34.92 -8.97 5.07
C GLY A 244 34.50 -8.46 6.47
N PRO A 245 33.56 -7.53 6.52
CA PRO A 245 33.00 -7.02 7.77
C PRO A 245 32.22 -8.10 8.52
N HIS A 246 32.13 -7.98 9.83
CA HIS A 246 31.25 -8.82 10.65
C HIS A 246 29.80 -8.32 10.49
N ASP A 247 29.16 -8.75 9.42
CA ASP A 247 27.81 -8.40 9.00
C ASP A 247 27.10 -9.68 8.57
N ASP A 248 25.91 -9.95 9.13
CA ASP A 248 25.20 -11.22 8.94
C ASP A 248 24.79 -11.44 7.49
N ILE A 249 24.29 -10.41 6.78
CA ILE A 249 23.85 -10.56 5.39
C ILE A 249 25.04 -10.75 4.44
N ILE A 250 26.16 -10.06 4.68
CA ILE A 250 27.36 -10.19 3.84
C ILE A 250 28.01 -11.58 4.04
N VAL A 251 28.13 -12.03 5.29
CA VAL A 251 28.64 -13.38 5.59
C VAL A 251 27.76 -14.44 4.94
N PHE A 252 26.42 -14.30 5.04
CA PHE A 252 25.47 -15.21 4.41
C PHE A 252 25.66 -15.27 2.89
N ALA A 253 25.78 -14.14 2.23
CA ALA A 253 25.94 -14.07 0.78
C ALA A 253 27.23 -14.77 0.28
N LEU A 254 28.28 -14.83 1.11
CA LEU A 254 29.58 -15.38 0.74
C LEU A 254 29.77 -16.87 1.10
N ASN A 255 28.68 -17.60 1.33
CA ASN A 255 28.72 -19.06 1.47
C ASN A 255 28.90 -19.81 0.12
N TYR A 256 29.08 -19.10 -0.99
CA TYR A 256 29.23 -19.68 -2.32
C TYR A 256 28.07 -20.56 -2.80
N ILE A 257 26.87 -20.30 -2.29
CA ILE A 257 25.63 -20.92 -2.73
C ILE A 257 24.87 -19.89 -3.58
N PRO A 258 24.41 -20.24 -4.79
CA PRO A 258 23.64 -19.31 -5.61
C PRO A 258 22.41 -18.75 -4.89
N LEU A 259 22.26 -17.44 -4.90
CA LEU A 259 21.14 -16.73 -4.29
C LEU A 259 20.21 -16.23 -5.40
N HIS A 260 18.90 -16.42 -5.21
CA HIS A 260 17.91 -16.01 -6.19
C HIS A 260 16.91 -15.05 -5.59
N VAL A 261 16.50 -14.04 -6.36
CA VAL A 261 15.33 -13.20 -6.09
C VAL A 261 14.28 -13.45 -7.16
N CYS A 262 13.02 -13.65 -6.73
CA CYS A 262 11.90 -13.88 -7.65
C CYS A 262 10.90 -12.74 -7.55
N ASN A 263 10.42 -12.26 -8.70
CA ASN A 263 9.43 -11.18 -8.82
C ASN A 263 8.22 -11.55 -9.69
N ASP A 264 7.94 -12.84 -9.88
CA ASP A 264 6.78 -13.31 -10.67
C ASP A 264 5.45 -12.80 -10.11
N PHE A 265 5.39 -12.59 -8.79
CA PHE A 265 4.23 -12.06 -8.09
C PHE A 265 4.63 -10.81 -7.28
N GLU A 266 3.65 -10.00 -6.93
CA GLU A 266 3.81 -8.99 -5.88
C GLU A 266 3.70 -9.68 -4.52
N TYR A 267 4.85 -10.15 -4.00
CA TYR A 267 4.87 -10.99 -2.79
C TYR A 267 4.51 -10.22 -1.52
N GLY A 268 4.87 -8.95 -1.47
CA GLY A 268 4.61 -8.11 -0.31
C GLY A 268 5.52 -6.90 -0.22
N TYR A 269 5.61 -6.37 0.98
CA TYR A 269 6.25 -5.09 1.28
C TYR A 269 7.27 -5.23 2.39
N VAL A 270 8.25 -4.31 2.40
CA VAL A 270 9.26 -4.18 3.46
C VAL A 270 9.49 -2.72 3.78
N GLN A 271 9.73 -2.41 5.05
CA GLN A 271 10.13 -1.07 5.48
C GLN A 271 11.56 -0.77 5.01
N VAL A 272 11.83 0.52 4.73
CA VAL A 272 13.21 0.97 4.54
C VAL A 272 13.91 0.88 5.89
N PRO A 273 15.12 0.29 5.98
CA PRO A 273 15.86 0.24 7.24
C PRO A 273 16.14 1.64 7.78
N LEU A 274 16.09 1.79 9.09
CA LEU A 274 16.46 3.03 9.74
C LEU A 274 17.98 3.25 9.64
N GLU A 275 18.36 4.46 9.22
CA GLU A 275 19.75 4.90 9.27
C GLU A 275 20.16 5.24 10.72
N ASP A 276 21.46 5.23 11.00
CA ASP A 276 22.03 5.52 12.34
C ASP A 276 21.65 6.91 12.88
N THR A 277 21.31 7.85 12.00
CA THR A 277 20.92 9.22 12.34
C THR A 277 19.49 9.33 12.83
N LEU A 278 18.62 8.37 12.48
CA LEU A 278 17.20 8.37 12.80
C LEU A 278 16.93 7.82 14.21
N ASP A 279 15.79 8.19 14.78
CA ASP A 279 15.33 7.70 16.07
C ASP A 279 14.35 6.53 15.88
N PRO A 280 14.11 5.70 16.91
CA PRO A 280 13.17 4.56 16.81
C PRO A 280 11.74 4.98 16.42
N GLU A 281 11.34 6.21 16.73
CA GLU A 281 10.03 6.76 16.36
C GLU A 281 9.86 6.91 14.85
N ASP A 282 10.95 7.10 14.10
CA ASP A 282 10.92 7.18 12.63
C ASP A 282 10.49 5.86 11.98
N ASP A 283 10.59 4.74 12.68
CA ASP A 283 10.12 3.43 12.21
C ASP A 283 8.59 3.38 12.03
N TYR A 284 7.84 4.16 12.82
CA TYR A 284 6.39 4.34 12.61
C TYR A 284 6.08 5.03 11.29
N GLU A 285 6.87 6.03 10.91
CA GLU A 285 6.69 6.73 9.63
C GLU A 285 7.04 5.81 8.46
N GLN A 286 8.06 4.96 8.59
CA GLN A 286 8.37 3.93 7.59
C GLN A 286 7.22 2.94 7.41
N LEU A 287 6.61 2.47 8.50
CA LEU A 287 5.43 1.62 8.42
C LEU A 287 4.26 2.34 7.72
N LEU A 288 4.00 3.60 8.08
CA LEU A 288 2.96 4.41 7.44
C LEU A 288 3.18 4.50 5.93
N ASN A 289 4.40 4.83 5.50
CA ASN A 289 4.76 4.93 4.08
C ASN A 289 4.53 3.62 3.33
N VAL A 290 4.91 2.50 3.91
CA VAL A 290 4.68 1.16 3.33
C VAL A 290 3.18 0.85 3.25
N LYS A 291 2.38 1.22 4.26
CA LYS A 291 0.92 1.04 4.24
C LYS A 291 0.26 1.87 3.14
N LEU A 292 0.64 3.15 3.00
CA LEU A 292 0.16 4.01 1.92
C LEU A 292 0.56 3.47 0.54
N LYS A 293 1.80 2.97 0.41
CA LYS A 293 2.28 2.31 -0.81
C LYS A 293 1.46 1.07 -1.16
N ALA A 294 1.15 0.23 -0.17
CA ALA A 294 0.34 -0.97 -0.37
C ALA A 294 -1.10 -0.62 -0.81
N ILE A 295 -1.70 0.42 -0.23
CA ILE A 295 -3.00 0.94 -0.66
C ILE A 295 -2.93 1.44 -2.10
N SER A 296 -1.90 2.20 -2.47
CA SER A 296 -1.74 2.73 -3.83
C SER A 296 -1.61 1.64 -4.91
N ARG A 297 -1.18 0.43 -4.52
CA ARG A 297 -1.05 -0.73 -5.41
C ARG A 297 -2.25 -1.70 -5.35
N GLY A 298 -3.29 -1.35 -4.59
CA GLY A 298 -4.50 -2.17 -4.45
C GLY A 298 -4.33 -3.43 -3.59
N THR A 299 -3.22 -3.56 -2.87
CA THR A 299 -2.90 -4.70 -1.99
C THR A 299 -2.65 -4.23 -0.55
N PRO A 300 -3.64 -3.62 0.13
CA PRO A 300 -3.46 -3.08 1.47
C PRO A 300 -3.01 -4.17 2.46
N ILE A 301 -2.04 -3.85 3.31
CA ILE A 301 -1.49 -4.78 4.29
C ILE A 301 -2.62 -5.24 5.21
N PRO A 302 -2.87 -6.55 5.35
CA PRO A 302 -3.96 -7.06 6.17
C PRO A 302 -3.73 -6.77 7.66
N LEU A 303 -4.81 -6.59 8.39
CA LEU A 303 -4.84 -6.54 9.85
C LEU A 303 -5.96 -7.46 10.34
N ASP A 304 -5.61 -8.43 11.17
CA ASP A 304 -6.58 -9.30 11.83
C ASP A 304 -7.33 -8.55 12.93
N ALA A 305 -8.65 -8.72 13.01
CA ALA A 305 -9.48 -8.04 14.01
C ALA A 305 -9.02 -8.30 15.45
N ALA A 306 -8.42 -9.45 15.70
CA ALA A 306 -7.91 -9.80 17.01
C ALA A 306 -6.60 -9.08 17.37
N MET A 307 -5.91 -8.49 16.37
CA MET A 307 -4.70 -7.70 16.55
C MET A 307 -4.97 -6.18 16.49
N GLU A 308 -6.19 -5.76 16.14
CA GLU A 308 -6.58 -4.34 16.03
C GLU A 308 -6.30 -3.54 17.30
N ASN A 309 -6.51 -4.15 18.48
CA ASN A 309 -6.28 -3.50 19.78
C ASN A 309 -4.80 -3.30 20.12
N GLU A 310 -3.90 -3.94 19.39
CA GLU A 310 -2.45 -3.77 19.57
C GLU A 310 -1.88 -2.65 18.69
N VAL A 311 -2.69 -2.11 17.75
CA VAL A 311 -2.26 -1.03 16.87
C VAL A 311 -2.51 0.32 17.54
N GLN A 312 -1.48 1.14 17.58
CA GLN A 312 -1.59 2.54 18.01
C GLN A 312 -1.75 3.42 16.78
N TYR A 313 -2.90 4.10 16.68
CA TYR A 313 -3.14 5.08 15.63
C TYR A 313 -2.85 6.48 16.14
N PRO A 314 -2.34 7.38 15.29
CA PRO A 314 -2.20 8.78 15.67
C PRO A 314 -3.58 9.40 15.98
N PRO A 315 -3.67 10.35 16.93
CA PRO A 315 -4.93 11.01 17.24
C PRO A 315 -5.43 11.79 16.02
N PRO A 316 -6.75 11.76 15.74
CA PRO A 316 -7.33 12.50 14.62
C PRO A 316 -7.15 14.01 14.79
N TRP A 317 -6.70 14.68 13.72
CA TRP A 317 -6.56 16.12 13.65
C TRP A 317 -6.77 16.66 12.21
N LYS A 318 -6.92 17.95 12.05
CA LYS A 318 -7.31 18.57 10.77
C LYS A 318 -6.15 19.21 10.00
N TYR A 319 -4.92 18.88 10.30
CA TYR A 319 -3.74 19.32 9.54
C TYR A 319 -3.68 20.83 9.27
N LYS A 320 -3.98 21.66 10.27
CA LYS A 320 -4.15 23.13 10.16
C LYS A 320 -5.31 23.59 9.26
N CYS A 321 -6.16 22.68 8.77
CA CYS A 321 -7.42 23.05 8.13
C CYS A 321 -8.51 23.27 9.16
N ASP A 322 -9.51 24.10 8.85
CA ASP A 322 -10.70 24.23 9.67
C ASP A 322 -11.65 23.04 9.48
N GLU A 323 -11.69 22.49 8.25
CA GLU A 323 -12.46 21.29 7.93
C GLU A 323 -11.80 20.49 6.81
N ILE A 324 -11.99 19.16 6.84
CA ILE A 324 -11.57 18.24 5.78
C ILE A 324 -12.80 17.45 5.34
N TYR A 325 -13.12 17.47 4.05
CA TYR A 325 -14.19 16.69 3.47
C TYR A 325 -13.64 15.62 2.52
N MET A 326 -14.26 14.43 2.56
CA MET A 326 -14.15 13.43 1.51
C MET A 326 -15.50 13.32 0.79
N ILE A 327 -15.51 13.53 -0.51
CA ILE A 327 -16.67 13.33 -1.37
C ILE A 327 -16.73 11.85 -1.76
N ASN A 328 -17.84 11.16 -1.40
CA ASN A 328 -18.01 9.74 -1.71
C ASN A 328 -19.45 9.44 -2.07
N LEU A 329 -19.67 8.66 -3.12
CA LEU A 329 -20.96 8.11 -3.48
C LEU A 329 -21.34 6.97 -2.54
N GLU A 330 -22.58 6.95 -2.07
CA GLU A 330 -23.08 5.97 -1.09
C GLU A 330 -22.83 4.51 -1.55
N ARG A 331 -22.96 4.25 -2.86
CA ARG A 331 -22.72 2.94 -3.46
C ARG A 331 -21.25 2.53 -3.53
N ARG A 332 -20.30 3.46 -3.36
CA ARG A 332 -18.85 3.20 -3.44
C ARG A 332 -18.26 2.90 -2.06
N THR A 333 -18.75 1.86 -1.43
CA THR A 333 -18.34 1.44 -0.09
C THR A 333 -16.89 0.95 -0.04
N GLU A 334 -16.41 0.29 -1.10
CA GLU A 334 -15.04 -0.19 -1.22
C GLU A 334 -14.02 0.97 -1.25
N ARG A 335 -14.30 2.04 -2.02
CA ARG A 335 -13.46 3.25 -2.05
C ARG A 335 -13.44 3.92 -0.69
N ARG A 336 -14.63 4.04 -0.07
CA ARG A 336 -14.76 4.60 1.26
C ARG A 336 -13.92 3.83 2.29
N HIS A 337 -13.95 2.51 2.29
CA HIS A 337 -13.15 1.70 3.22
C HIS A 337 -11.64 1.91 3.05
N LEU A 338 -11.15 2.04 1.83
CA LEU A 338 -9.73 2.31 1.56
C LEU A 338 -9.33 3.71 2.07
N MET A 339 -10.19 4.71 1.84
CA MET A 339 -9.96 6.08 2.31
C MET A 339 -10.03 6.17 3.83
N ASP A 340 -11.05 5.57 4.47
CA ASP A 340 -11.20 5.54 5.93
C ASP A 340 -9.97 4.91 6.59
N ARG A 341 -9.41 3.86 5.98
CA ARG A 341 -8.18 3.24 6.43
C ARG A 341 -6.98 4.19 6.32
N SER A 342 -6.83 4.86 5.18
CA SER A 342 -5.78 5.87 4.99
C SER A 342 -5.90 7.02 5.99
N PHE A 343 -7.11 7.50 6.26
CA PHE A 343 -7.35 8.56 7.24
C PHE A 343 -7.01 8.12 8.66
N LYS A 344 -7.37 6.89 9.03
CA LYS A 344 -7.03 6.32 10.33
C LYS A 344 -5.51 6.23 10.52
N ASP A 345 -4.80 5.74 9.50
CA ASP A 345 -3.36 5.61 9.52
C ASP A 345 -2.64 6.98 9.57
N LEU A 346 -3.15 7.95 8.83
CA LEU A 346 -2.64 9.33 8.82
C LEU A 346 -3.05 10.14 10.06
N GLY A 347 -4.05 9.69 10.83
CA GLY A 347 -4.65 10.49 11.88
C GLY A 347 -5.39 11.72 11.35
N MET A 348 -6.12 11.56 10.24
CA MET A 348 -6.92 12.66 9.67
C MET A 348 -8.35 12.64 10.21
N ASP A 349 -8.81 13.80 10.73
CA ASP A 349 -10.21 14.02 11.09
C ASP A 349 -10.98 14.49 9.86
N VAL A 350 -11.61 13.54 9.16
CA VAL A 350 -12.27 13.78 7.87
C VAL A 350 -13.78 13.62 8.00
N LYS A 351 -14.51 14.57 7.47
CA LYS A 351 -15.97 14.53 7.39
C LYS A 351 -16.41 13.98 6.05
N LEU A 352 -17.21 12.92 6.09
CA LEU A 352 -17.83 12.38 4.88
C LEU A 352 -18.84 13.39 4.33
N PHE A 353 -18.68 13.75 3.07
CA PHE A 353 -19.70 14.44 2.27
C PHE A 353 -20.33 13.43 1.31
N GLN A 354 -21.61 13.16 1.49
CA GLN A 354 -22.34 12.27 0.58
C GLN A 354 -22.47 12.94 -0.79
N ALA A 355 -21.78 12.37 -1.78
CA ALA A 355 -21.78 12.89 -3.14
C ALA A 355 -23.18 12.93 -3.73
N ILE A 356 -23.45 13.96 -4.52
CA ILE A 356 -24.67 14.05 -5.31
C ILE A 356 -24.57 13.05 -6.47
N ASP A 357 -25.44 12.05 -6.45
CA ASP A 357 -25.58 11.13 -7.58
C ASP A 357 -26.37 11.79 -8.70
N GLY A 358 -25.69 12.17 -9.77
CA GLY A 358 -26.27 12.83 -10.91
C GLY A 358 -27.30 11.98 -11.69
N THR A 359 -27.39 10.68 -11.40
CA THR A 359 -28.38 9.79 -12.00
C THR A 359 -29.67 9.71 -11.17
N ILE A 360 -29.58 9.96 -9.86
CA ILE A 360 -30.66 9.75 -8.89
C ILE A 360 -31.15 11.07 -8.28
N ASN A 361 -30.25 11.97 -7.88
CA ASN A 361 -30.52 13.08 -6.97
C ASN A 361 -30.69 14.46 -7.64
N LEU A 362 -30.70 14.55 -8.97
CA LEU A 362 -30.99 15.82 -9.68
C LEU A 362 -32.47 16.25 -9.58
N LYS A 363 -33.21 15.84 -8.55
CA LYS A 363 -34.67 16.01 -8.41
C LYS A 363 -35.08 17.12 -7.46
N ASP A 364 -34.25 18.14 -7.21
CA ASP A 364 -34.74 19.32 -6.49
C ASP A 364 -35.48 20.24 -7.46
N PRO A 365 -36.83 20.35 -7.38
CA PRO A 365 -37.61 21.18 -8.29
C PRO A 365 -37.32 22.67 -8.16
N ASN A 366 -36.64 23.10 -7.09
CA ASN A 366 -36.28 24.50 -6.83
C ASN A 366 -34.89 24.88 -7.39
N GLN A 367 -34.13 23.92 -7.91
CA GLN A 367 -32.77 24.15 -8.41
C GLN A 367 -32.75 24.19 -9.95
N LEU A 368 -32.79 25.40 -10.50
CA LEU A 368 -32.65 25.65 -11.94
C LEU A 368 -31.18 25.54 -12.36
N ILE A 369 -30.75 24.34 -12.80
CA ILE A 369 -29.46 24.12 -13.44
C ILE A 369 -29.59 24.38 -14.95
N LYS A 370 -28.74 25.26 -15.49
CA LYS A 370 -28.60 25.48 -16.93
C LYS A 370 -27.19 25.07 -17.35
N LEU A 371 -27.10 24.19 -18.31
CA LEU A 371 -25.80 23.81 -18.87
C LEU A 371 -25.22 24.96 -19.70
N MET A 372 -23.89 25.00 -19.80
CA MET A 372 -23.18 25.91 -20.67
C MET A 372 -23.66 25.75 -22.12
N PRO A 373 -24.08 26.85 -22.78
CA PRO A 373 -24.50 26.79 -24.20
C PRO A 373 -23.38 26.21 -25.09
N ASN A 374 -23.73 25.27 -25.95
CA ASN A 374 -22.80 24.61 -26.86
C ASN A 374 -21.57 23.98 -26.17
N TYR A 375 -21.76 23.49 -24.94
CA TYR A 375 -20.72 22.70 -24.29
C TYR A 375 -20.51 21.40 -25.05
N GLU A 376 -19.27 21.13 -25.38
CA GLU A 376 -18.78 19.86 -25.90
C GLU A 376 -17.47 19.53 -25.17
N ASP A 377 -17.43 18.34 -24.57
CA ASP A 377 -16.23 17.85 -23.88
C ASP A 377 -15.01 17.94 -24.82
N PRO A 378 -13.93 18.62 -24.42
CA PRO A 378 -12.78 18.85 -25.30
C PRO A 378 -12.10 17.55 -25.76
N TYR A 379 -12.21 16.50 -24.97
CA TYR A 379 -11.52 15.23 -25.19
C TYR A 379 -12.41 14.22 -25.90
N HIS A 380 -13.62 13.98 -25.37
CA HIS A 380 -14.55 12.94 -25.87
C HIS A 380 -15.56 13.46 -26.90
N LYS A 381 -15.58 14.76 -27.19
CA LYS A 381 -16.48 15.38 -28.18
C LYS A 381 -17.95 15.01 -27.97
N ARG A 382 -18.40 15.13 -26.72
CA ARG A 382 -19.76 14.79 -26.29
C ARG A 382 -20.36 15.87 -25.39
N PRO A 383 -21.68 15.91 -25.24
CA PRO A 383 -22.34 16.73 -24.22
C PRO A 383 -21.96 16.31 -22.79
N MET A 384 -22.31 17.14 -21.83
CA MET A 384 -22.11 16.89 -20.40
C MET A 384 -22.89 15.64 -19.95
N LYS A 385 -22.32 14.87 -19.04
CA LYS A 385 -22.93 13.68 -18.45
C LYS A 385 -23.55 13.99 -17.08
N ALA A 386 -24.51 13.15 -16.67
CA ALA A 386 -25.18 13.26 -15.37
C ALA A 386 -24.19 13.19 -14.20
N GLY A 387 -23.20 12.30 -14.27
CA GLY A 387 -22.16 12.19 -13.24
C GLY A 387 -21.28 13.43 -13.10
N GLU A 388 -21.01 14.15 -14.21
CA GLU A 388 -20.28 15.42 -14.18
C GLU A 388 -21.09 16.53 -13.46
N VAL A 389 -22.42 16.52 -13.63
CA VAL A 389 -23.32 17.42 -12.90
C VAL A 389 -23.33 17.08 -11.41
N GLY A 390 -23.43 15.79 -11.07
CA GLY A 390 -23.37 15.33 -9.67
C GLY A 390 -22.04 15.68 -8.99
N CYS A 391 -20.93 15.49 -9.69
CA CYS A 391 -19.60 15.89 -9.24
C CYS A 391 -19.55 17.40 -8.98
N PHE A 392 -19.96 18.24 -9.96
CA PHE A 392 -20.00 19.69 -9.78
C PHE A 392 -20.84 20.11 -8.56
N LEU A 393 -22.03 19.57 -8.42
CA LEU A 393 -22.93 19.90 -7.32
C LEU A 393 -22.36 19.50 -5.96
N SER A 394 -21.64 18.39 -5.88
CA SER A 394 -20.98 17.96 -4.64
C SER A 394 -19.96 19.00 -4.18
N HIS A 395 -19.10 19.47 -5.07
CA HIS A 395 -18.17 20.56 -4.78
C HIS A 395 -18.89 21.89 -4.46
N TYR A 396 -19.91 22.23 -5.25
CA TYR A 396 -20.70 23.45 -5.07
C TYR A 396 -21.34 23.54 -3.68
N TYR A 397 -21.93 22.47 -3.19
CA TYR A 397 -22.55 22.46 -1.86
C TYR A 397 -21.52 22.57 -0.75
N ILE A 398 -20.36 21.97 -0.87
CA ILE A 398 -19.25 22.19 0.09
C ILE A 398 -18.85 23.67 0.09
N TRP A 399 -18.72 24.33 -1.08
CA TRP A 399 -18.44 25.77 -1.13
C TRP A 399 -19.54 26.59 -0.47
N LYS A 400 -20.82 26.19 -0.62
CA LYS A 400 -21.97 26.88 -0.07
C LYS A 400 -22.08 26.73 1.45
N GLU A 401 -21.81 25.55 1.99
CA GLU A 401 -21.86 25.29 3.43
C GLU A 401 -20.74 25.98 4.20
N LYS A 402 -19.78 26.56 3.51
CA LYS A 402 -18.53 27.01 4.09
C LYS A 402 -18.67 28.15 5.07
N LYS A 403 -18.49 27.86 6.35
CA LYS A 403 -18.40 28.81 7.47
C LYS A 403 -16.94 29.12 7.85
N TYR A 404 -15.96 28.39 7.32
CA TYR A 404 -14.60 28.30 7.83
C TYR A 404 -13.57 28.93 6.89
N GLY A 405 -12.37 29.20 7.41
CA GLY A 405 -11.26 29.81 6.68
C GLY A 405 -10.66 28.92 5.60
N THR A 406 -10.11 27.78 5.99
CA THR A 406 -9.41 26.82 5.11
C THR A 406 -10.10 25.46 5.13
N THR A 407 -10.42 24.93 3.97
CA THR A 407 -11.06 23.60 3.85
C THR A 407 -10.27 22.76 2.84
N LEU A 408 -9.93 21.53 3.23
CA LEU A 408 -9.43 20.50 2.32
C LEU A 408 -10.60 19.69 1.78
N ILE A 409 -10.65 19.51 0.47
CA ILE A 409 -11.65 18.68 -0.22
C ILE A 409 -10.91 17.58 -0.97
N LEU A 410 -11.32 16.32 -0.74
CA LEU A 410 -10.73 15.11 -1.32
C LEU A 410 -11.81 14.33 -2.05
N GLU A 411 -11.46 13.73 -3.18
CA GLU A 411 -12.25 12.67 -3.83
C GLU A 411 -11.95 11.30 -3.21
N ASP A 412 -12.75 10.28 -3.52
CA ASP A 412 -12.69 8.95 -2.88
C ASP A 412 -11.84 7.92 -3.62
N ASP A 413 -11.29 8.26 -4.77
CA ASP A 413 -10.48 7.39 -5.63
C ASP A 413 -9.01 7.80 -5.71
N ILE A 414 -8.51 8.32 -4.62
CA ILE A 414 -7.13 8.79 -4.47
C ILE A 414 -6.29 7.91 -3.55
N HIS A 415 -5.00 8.05 -3.66
CA HIS A 415 -4.03 7.59 -2.66
C HIS A 415 -3.04 8.69 -2.30
N PHE A 416 -2.54 8.63 -1.07
CA PHE A 416 -1.56 9.56 -0.53
C PHE A 416 -0.15 9.10 -0.85
N ILE A 417 0.76 10.06 -1.10
CA ILE A 417 2.19 9.75 -1.28
C ILE A 417 2.84 9.35 0.06
N PRO A 418 3.97 8.62 0.04
CA PRO A 418 4.85 8.51 1.21
C PRO A 418 5.22 9.89 1.75
N TYR A 419 5.41 10.00 3.07
CA TYR A 419 5.70 11.26 3.79
C TYR A 419 4.65 12.37 3.56
N PHE A 420 3.41 11.97 3.35
CA PHE A 420 2.30 12.90 3.10
C PHE A 420 2.15 13.94 4.21
N ARG A 421 2.29 13.52 5.48
CA ARG A 421 2.11 14.40 6.65
C ARG A 421 3.03 15.61 6.60
N ASP A 422 4.32 15.38 6.45
CA ASP A 422 5.34 16.44 6.41
C ASP A 422 5.23 17.28 5.16
N SER A 423 4.99 16.63 4.01
CA SER A 423 4.81 17.32 2.73
C SER A 423 3.60 18.24 2.75
N PHE A 424 2.48 17.80 3.33
CA PHE A 424 1.27 18.62 3.45
C PHE A 424 1.48 19.81 4.39
N LEU A 425 2.11 19.59 5.55
CA LEU A 425 2.42 20.66 6.50
C LEU A 425 3.38 21.68 5.91
N THR A 426 4.32 21.25 5.08
CA THR A 426 5.22 22.15 4.34
C THR A 426 4.45 23.03 3.35
N VAL A 427 3.48 22.45 2.62
CA VAL A 427 2.59 23.23 1.74
C VAL A 427 1.76 24.23 2.55
N MET A 428 1.20 23.81 3.70
CA MET A 428 0.43 24.71 4.59
C MET A 428 1.28 25.87 5.10
N GLN A 429 2.53 25.62 5.44
CA GLN A 429 3.48 26.67 5.84
C GLN A 429 3.80 27.62 4.70
N ASP A 430 4.00 27.12 3.47
CA ASP A 430 4.28 27.93 2.29
C ASP A 430 3.14 28.87 1.91
N ILE A 431 1.89 28.51 2.18
CA ILE A 431 0.71 29.33 1.87
C ILE A 431 0.31 30.27 3.01
N GLU A 432 0.82 30.10 4.23
CA GLU A 432 0.38 30.80 5.45
C GLU A 432 0.45 32.35 5.30
N ASN A 433 1.49 32.86 4.66
CA ASN A 433 1.72 34.29 4.47
C ASN A 433 1.43 34.76 3.03
N ARG A 434 0.61 34.06 2.27
CA ARG A 434 0.26 34.40 0.89
C ARG A 434 -1.26 34.59 0.76
N GLU A 435 -1.64 35.49 -0.15
CA GLU A 435 -3.03 35.48 -0.62
C GLU A 435 -3.25 34.30 -1.57
N TRP A 436 -4.25 33.50 -1.30
CA TRP A 436 -4.66 32.37 -2.13
C TRP A 436 -6.16 32.08 -2.00
N ASP A 437 -6.73 31.55 -3.04
CA ASP A 437 -8.13 31.11 -3.07
C ASP A 437 -8.25 29.58 -3.17
N ILE A 438 -7.42 28.95 -3.99
CA ILE A 438 -7.39 27.49 -4.18
C ILE A 438 -5.93 27.00 -4.26
N VAL A 439 -5.65 25.85 -3.63
CA VAL A 439 -4.34 25.18 -3.73
C VAL A 439 -4.57 23.70 -4.02
N TYR A 440 -4.26 23.27 -5.22
CA TYR A 440 -4.32 21.84 -5.58
C TYR A 440 -3.24 21.06 -4.86
N ILE A 441 -3.61 19.90 -4.32
CA ILE A 441 -2.69 18.89 -3.82
C ILE A 441 -2.71 17.62 -4.70
N GLY A 442 -3.74 17.49 -5.57
CA GLY A 442 -3.88 16.41 -6.54
C GLY A 442 -4.69 16.86 -7.76
N ARG A 443 -4.13 16.70 -8.95
CA ARG A 443 -4.73 17.07 -10.24
C ARG A 443 -3.98 16.39 -11.40
N LYS A 444 -4.52 16.48 -12.62
CA LYS A 444 -3.81 16.06 -13.83
C LYS A 444 -3.04 17.23 -14.44
N ILE A 445 -1.72 17.17 -14.42
CA ILE A 445 -0.85 18.17 -15.03
C ILE A 445 -0.82 17.96 -16.54
N LEU A 446 -1.24 18.96 -17.31
CA LEU A 446 -1.26 18.92 -18.78
C LEU A 446 -0.08 19.68 -19.42
N ASN A 447 0.52 20.60 -18.70
CA ASN A 447 1.61 21.45 -19.21
C ASN A 447 2.94 21.02 -18.60
N LYS A 448 3.96 20.86 -19.44
CA LYS A 448 5.32 20.50 -18.98
C LYS A 448 5.97 21.56 -18.10
N PHE A 449 5.57 22.81 -18.26
CA PHE A 449 6.11 23.93 -17.48
C PHE A 449 5.00 24.72 -16.81
N GLU A 450 5.16 24.91 -15.50
CA GLU A 450 4.30 25.74 -14.68
C GLU A 450 5.16 26.70 -13.87
N PRO A 451 4.82 28.00 -13.80
CA PRO A 451 5.66 29.00 -13.13
C PRO A 451 5.83 28.66 -11.63
N PRO A 452 7.07 28.57 -11.13
CA PRO A 452 7.33 28.31 -9.71
C PRO A 452 6.91 29.52 -8.86
N VAL A 453 6.43 29.24 -7.65
CA VAL A 453 6.06 30.25 -6.63
C VAL A 453 6.98 30.12 -5.42
N SER A 454 7.30 28.88 -5.06
CA SER A 454 8.26 28.52 -4.02
C SER A 454 8.92 27.19 -4.37
N LYS A 455 9.67 26.61 -3.43
CA LYS A 455 10.23 25.26 -3.57
C LYS A 455 9.14 24.20 -3.71
N HIS A 456 7.97 24.44 -3.09
CA HIS A 456 6.88 23.43 -2.98
C HIS A 456 5.58 23.85 -3.66
N LEU A 457 5.55 25.02 -4.32
CA LEU A 457 4.37 25.58 -4.98
C LEU A 457 4.66 26.07 -6.40
N VAL A 458 3.69 25.81 -7.28
CA VAL A 458 3.65 26.36 -8.65
C VAL A 458 2.33 27.08 -8.91
N LYS A 459 2.27 27.92 -9.95
CA LYS A 459 1.02 28.45 -10.51
C LYS A 459 0.50 27.43 -11.52
N PRO A 460 -0.66 26.78 -11.26
CA PRO A 460 -1.20 25.80 -12.19
C PRO A 460 -1.55 26.47 -13.52
N MET A 461 -1.24 25.77 -14.59
CA MET A 461 -1.75 26.07 -15.93
C MET A 461 -3.10 25.37 -16.13
N TYR A 462 -3.60 25.27 -17.36
CA TYR A 462 -4.80 24.48 -17.64
C TYR A 462 -4.59 23.03 -17.19
N THR A 463 -5.55 22.48 -16.45
CA THR A 463 -5.42 21.21 -15.75
C THR A 463 -6.78 20.52 -15.66
N TYR A 464 -6.78 19.21 -15.49
CA TYR A 464 -7.94 18.37 -15.20
C TYR A 464 -7.87 17.76 -13.80
N TRP A 465 -8.97 17.17 -13.40
CA TRP A 465 -9.22 16.44 -12.16
C TRP A 465 -9.19 17.33 -10.91
N THR A 466 -10.04 17.00 -9.99
CA THR A 466 -10.21 17.67 -8.69
C THR A 466 -9.91 16.73 -7.52
N LEU A 467 -8.91 15.84 -7.70
CA LEU A 467 -8.54 14.76 -6.76
C LEU A 467 -8.40 15.24 -5.31
N GLY A 468 -7.82 16.43 -5.12
CA GLY A 468 -7.71 17.05 -3.81
C GLY A 468 -7.23 18.50 -3.91
N TYR A 469 -7.88 19.39 -3.16
CA TYR A 469 -7.50 20.80 -3.10
C TYR A 469 -7.93 21.46 -1.80
N LEU A 470 -7.14 22.44 -1.39
CA LEU A 470 -7.50 23.41 -0.36
C LEU A 470 -8.28 24.56 -0.99
N ILE A 471 -9.32 25.03 -0.30
CA ILE A 471 -10.05 26.23 -0.68
C ILE A 471 -10.18 27.20 0.48
N SER A 472 -9.90 28.48 0.25
CA SER A 472 -10.11 29.55 1.22
C SER A 472 -11.56 30.01 1.25
N GLN A 473 -11.97 30.73 2.29
CA GLN A 473 -13.28 31.37 2.32
C GLN A 473 -13.47 32.39 1.18
N SER A 474 -12.41 33.11 0.81
CA SER A 474 -12.40 34.03 -0.34
C SER A 474 -12.65 33.27 -1.64
N GLY A 475 -11.93 32.16 -1.85
CA GLY A 475 -12.08 31.32 -3.04
C GLY A 475 -13.50 30.79 -3.21
N ALA A 476 -14.08 30.23 -2.13
CA ALA A 476 -15.45 29.75 -2.17
C ALA A 476 -16.46 30.87 -2.52
N ARG A 477 -16.31 32.07 -1.95
CA ARG A 477 -17.16 33.22 -2.29
C ARG A 477 -17.02 33.61 -3.78
N LYS A 478 -15.82 33.65 -4.32
CA LYS A 478 -15.57 33.97 -5.74
C LYS A 478 -16.23 32.95 -6.67
N LEU A 479 -16.09 31.66 -6.35
CA LEU A 479 -16.71 30.56 -7.13
C LEU A 479 -18.23 30.65 -7.14
N LEU A 480 -18.85 30.88 -5.96
CA LEU A 480 -20.29 31.04 -5.84
C LEU A 480 -20.81 32.32 -6.53
N ALA A 481 -20.07 33.45 -6.39
CA ALA A 481 -20.42 34.72 -7.01
C ALA A 481 -20.37 34.70 -8.55
N ALA A 482 -19.67 33.73 -9.15
CA ALA A 482 -19.64 33.52 -10.59
C ALA A 482 -20.95 32.97 -11.16
N ASP A 483 -21.93 32.61 -10.28
CA ASP A 483 -23.23 32.01 -10.65
C ASP A 483 -23.08 30.82 -11.60
N PRO A 484 -22.34 29.76 -11.18
CA PRO A 484 -22.02 28.65 -12.07
C PRO A 484 -23.23 27.78 -12.43
N LEU A 485 -24.29 27.75 -11.61
CA LEU A 485 -25.47 26.91 -11.88
C LEU A 485 -26.29 27.40 -13.08
N SER A 486 -26.18 28.69 -13.46
CA SER A 486 -26.85 29.25 -14.63
C SER A 486 -26.16 28.96 -15.96
N LYS A 487 -24.94 28.38 -15.93
CA LYS A 487 -24.07 28.14 -17.08
C LYS A 487 -23.05 27.02 -16.73
N MET A 488 -23.56 25.91 -16.24
CA MET A 488 -22.77 24.82 -15.69
C MET A 488 -21.95 24.11 -16.76
N LEU A 489 -20.73 23.79 -16.45
CA LEU A 489 -19.82 22.88 -17.15
C LEU A 489 -19.07 22.06 -16.08
N PRO A 490 -18.35 20.98 -16.44
CA PRO A 490 -17.65 20.17 -15.45
C PRO A 490 -16.76 21.00 -14.53
N VAL A 491 -16.62 20.59 -13.27
CA VAL A 491 -15.90 21.34 -12.23
C VAL A 491 -14.44 21.55 -12.59
N ASP A 492 -13.83 20.57 -13.22
CA ASP A 492 -12.42 20.61 -13.67
C ASP A 492 -12.18 21.50 -14.89
N GLU A 493 -13.23 21.88 -15.63
CA GLU A 493 -13.20 22.97 -16.63
C GLU A 493 -13.52 24.34 -16.00
N PHE A 494 -14.45 24.37 -15.05
CA PHE A 494 -14.86 25.62 -14.38
C PHE A 494 -13.72 26.27 -13.59
N LEU A 495 -13.00 25.49 -12.79
CA LEU A 495 -11.92 26.02 -11.96
C LEU A 495 -10.82 26.69 -12.80
N PRO A 496 -10.29 26.10 -13.90
CA PRO A 496 -9.33 26.77 -14.80
C PRO A 496 -9.86 28.04 -15.46
N ILE A 497 -11.16 28.12 -15.71
CA ILE A 497 -11.78 29.38 -16.16
C ILE A 497 -11.63 30.45 -15.07
N MET A 498 -11.94 30.13 -13.84
CA MET A 498 -11.97 31.07 -12.73
C MET A 498 -10.60 31.65 -12.36
N PHE A 499 -9.51 30.88 -12.53
CA PHE A 499 -8.14 31.40 -12.43
C PHE A 499 -7.51 31.79 -13.79
N ASN A 500 -8.35 31.97 -14.82
CA ASN A 500 -8.02 32.52 -16.13
C ASN A 500 -6.94 31.75 -16.93
N ARG A 501 -6.91 30.42 -16.81
CA ARG A 501 -5.97 29.52 -17.52
C ARG A 501 -6.62 28.59 -18.51
N HIS A 502 -7.94 28.60 -18.62
CA HIS A 502 -8.67 27.79 -19.60
C HIS A 502 -8.40 28.25 -21.04
N PRO A 503 -8.14 27.35 -22.02
CA PRO A 503 -7.82 27.73 -23.39
C PRO A 503 -9.03 28.29 -24.16
N ASN A 504 -10.27 27.86 -23.87
CA ASN A 504 -11.48 28.23 -24.59
C ASN A 504 -11.93 29.68 -24.24
N ALA A 505 -11.73 30.60 -25.17
CA ALA A 505 -12.08 32.02 -25.00
C ALA A 505 -13.60 32.23 -24.90
N THR A 506 -14.41 31.42 -25.62
CA THR A 506 -15.88 31.51 -25.58
C THR A 506 -16.41 31.21 -24.20
N TRP A 507 -15.98 30.10 -23.58
CA TRP A 507 -16.41 29.73 -22.23
C TRP A 507 -15.95 30.76 -21.19
N LYS A 508 -14.72 31.27 -21.31
CA LYS A 508 -14.24 32.35 -20.46
C LYS A 508 -15.11 33.60 -20.55
N GLY A 509 -15.70 33.89 -21.72
CA GLY A 509 -16.58 35.04 -21.93
C GLY A 509 -17.84 35.01 -21.06
N PHE A 510 -18.34 33.83 -20.67
CA PHE A 510 -19.48 33.71 -19.76
C PHE A 510 -19.15 34.05 -18.30
N PHE A 511 -17.86 34.14 -17.95
CA PHE A 511 -17.37 34.44 -16.59
C PHE A 511 -16.49 35.69 -16.63
N PRO A 512 -17.06 36.89 -16.58
CA PRO A 512 -16.32 38.16 -16.73
C PRO A 512 -15.29 38.37 -15.61
N LYS A 513 -15.59 37.92 -14.39
CA LYS A 513 -14.68 38.01 -13.23
C LYS A 513 -13.96 36.68 -13.05
N ARG A 514 -12.66 36.67 -13.35
CA ARG A 514 -11.79 35.47 -13.32
C ARG A 514 -10.52 35.80 -12.53
N ASP A 515 -10.72 36.05 -11.23
CA ASP A 515 -9.71 36.57 -10.29
C ASP A 515 -9.37 35.55 -9.18
N LEU A 516 -9.64 34.27 -9.41
CA LEU A 516 -9.27 33.21 -8.46
C LEU A 516 -7.74 33.09 -8.41
N ILE A 517 -7.17 33.20 -7.21
CA ILE A 517 -5.74 33.03 -6.99
C ILE A 517 -5.46 31.55 -6.75
N ALA A 518 -4.85 30.88 -7.74
CA ALA A 518 -4.61 29.45 -7.71
C ALA A 518 -3.13 29.10 -7.55
N PHE A 519 -2.84 28.15 -6.67
CA PHE A 519 -1.55 27.48 -6.54
C PHE A 519 -1.74 25.96 -6.66
N SER A 520 -0.64 25.25 -6.79
CA SER A 520 -0.58 23.78 -6.75
C SER A 520 0.67 23.33 -6.02
N ALA A 521 0.54 22.30 -5.19
CA ALA A 521 1.68 21.60 -4.65
C ALA A 521 2.56 21.03 -5.77
N SER A 522 3.86 21.07 -5.59
CA SER A 522 4.86 20.50 -6.48
C SER A 522 6.01 19.91 -5.64
N PRO A 523 6.14 18.56 -5.60
CA PRO A 523 5.31 17.54 -6.24
C PRO A 523 3.87 17.51 -5.71
N LEU A 524 2.97 16.81 -6.44
CA LEU A 524 1.60 16.54 -5.97
C LEU A 524 1.62 15.58 -4.78
N LEU A 525 0.66 15.72 -3.87
CA LEU A 525 0.60 14.98 -2.61
C LEU A 525 -0.39 13.82 -2.64
N VAL A 526 -1.32 13.83 -3.59
CA VAL A 526 -2.25 12.74 -3.85
C VAL A 526 -2.33 12.46 -5.34
N HIS A 527 -2.55 11.19 -5.66
CA HIS A 527 -2.70 10.68 -7.02
C HIS A 527 -3.96 9.81 -7.15
N PRO A 528 -4.49 9.60 -8.35
CA PRO A 528 -5.63 8.72 -8.53
C PRO A 528 -5.22 7.25 -8.26
N THR A 529 -6.12 6.47 -7.67
CA THR A 529 -5.88 5.04 -7.43
C THR A 529 -5.65 4.28 -8.74
N HIS A 530 -6.40 4.65 -9.80
CA HIS A 530 -6.23 4.09 -11.14
C HIS A 530 -6.26 5.21 -12.19
N TYR A 531 -5.35 5.13 -13.14
CA TYR A 531 -5.38 6.00 -14.30
C TYR A 531 -6.30 5.43 -15.39
N THR A 532 -6.85 6.29 -16.23
CA THR A 532 -7.68 5.90 -17.37
C THR A 532 -7.00 4.81 -18.22
N GLY A 533 -7.67 3.69 -18.44
CA GLY A 533 -7.17 2.55 -19.21
C GLY A 533 -6.41 1.50 -18.40
N GLN A 534 -6.14 1.72 -17.11
CA GLN A 534 -5.58 0.69 -16.24
C GLN A 534 -6.65 -0.32 -15.80
N GLN A 535 -6.22 -1.54 -15.51
CA GLN A 535 -7.11 -2.57 -14.94
C GLN A 535 -7.66 -2.07 -13.60
N GLY A 536 -8.97 -2.19 -13.39
CA GLY A 536 -9.64 -1.70 -12.19
C GLY A 536 -10.10 -0.23 -12.26
N TYR A 537 -9.77 0.51 -13.33
CA TYR A 537 -10.31 1.86 -13.53
C TYR A 537 -11.83 1.81 -13.71
N VAL A 538 -12.53 2.58 -12.90
CA VAL A 538 -13.98 2.80 -12.97
C VAL A 538 -14.25 4.28 -12.77
N SER A 539 -15.01 4.88 -13.67
CA SER A 539 -15.37 6.29 -13.60
C SER A 539 -16.87 6.47 -13.48
N ASP A 540 -17.33 6.95 -12.32
CA ASP A 540 -18.75 7.26 -12.12
C ASP A 540 -19.23 8.43 -12.98
N THR A 541 -18.33 9.30 -13.41
CA THR A 541 -18.62 10.39 -14.33
C THR A 541 -18.72 9.87 -15.78
N GLU A 542 -17.70 9.13 -16.25
CA GLU A 542 -17.65 8.64 -17.62
C GLU A 542 -18.68 7.54 -17.93
N ASP A 543 -19.03 6.71 -16.95
CA ASP A 543 -20.00 5.62 -17.09
C ASP A 543 -21.46 6.09 -16.97
N SER A 544 -21.69 7.38 -16.65
CA SER A 544 -23.02 7.94 -16.48
C SER A 544 -23.70 8.34 -17.81
N ALA A 545 -25.00 8.57 -17.78
CA ALA A 545 -25.78 8.93 -18.94
C ALA A 545 -25.42 10.33 -19.50
N VAL A 546 -25.34 10.45 -20.82
CA VAL A 546 -25.18 11.73 -21.51
C VAL A 546 -26.46 12.54 -21.38
N LEU A 547 -26.34 13.83 -21.05
CA LEU A 547 -27.47 14.73 -20.96
C LEU A 547 -27.87 15.25 -22.37
N PRO A 548 -29.17 15.42 -22.66
CA PRO A 548 -29.62 15.94 -23.96
C PRO A 548 -29.20 17.40 -24.13
N THR A 549 -28.65 17.72 -25.31
CA THR A 549 -28.13 19.07 -25.67
C THR A 549 -29.20 20.10 -25.95
N THR A 550 -30.46 19.67 -26.18
CA THR A 550 -31.62 20.54 -26.37
C THR A 550 -32.76 20.08 -25.51
N PRO A 551 -33.06 20.74 -24.38
CA PRO A 551 -34.41 20.67 -23.88
C PRO A 551 -35.32 21.51 -24.80
N PRO A 552 -36.53 21.03 -25.14
CA PRO A 552 -37.57 21.97 -25.48
C PRO A 552 -37.69 22.93 -24.33
N LEU A 553 -37.81 24.22 -24.59
CA LEU A 553 -37.86 25.33 -23.65
C LEU A 553 -38.89 25.20 -22.50
N SER A 554 -39.67 24.15 -22.46
CA SER A 554 -40.70 23.82 -21.47
C SER A 554 -40.36 22.61 -20.56
N LYS A 555 -39.24 21.92 -20.76
CA LYS A 555 -38.74 20.86 -19.89
C LYS A 555 -37.28 21.14 -19.54
N ILE A 556 -37.05 22.25 -18.89
CA ILE A 556 -35.85 22.41 -18.05
C ILE A 556 -35.94 21.30 -17.01
N LEU A 557 -34.92 20.50 -16.96
CA LEU A 557 -34.75 19.43 -15.98
C LEU A 557 -35.18 19.89 -14.60
N VAL A 558 -36.45 19.75 -14.30
CA VAL A 558 -36.96 19.47 -12.97
C VAL A 558 -36.71 17.97 -12.83
N ILE A 559 -35.49 17.61 -12.59
CA ILE A 559 -35.08 16.26 -12.24
C ILE A 559 -34.92 16.18 -10.74
#